data_eb0a652e4fb2a6b152beaa5c9f324b67
#
_entry.id   eb0a652e4fb2a6b152beaa5c9f324b67
#
_cell.length_a   1.000
_cell.length_b   1.000
_cell.length_c   1.000
_cell.angle_alpha   90.00
_cell.angle_beta   90.00
_cell.angle_gamma   90.00
#
_symmetry.space_group_name_H-M   'P 1'
#
loop_
_entity.id
_entity.type
_entity.pdbx_description
1 polymer ?
#
loop_
_entity_poly.entity_id
_entity_poly.type
_entity_poly.pdbx_seq_one_letter_code
_entity_poly.pdbx_strand_id
1 'polypeptide(L)'
;STAIKNGQPAYAYMEGTSMACPHVSGVAALGLSHAVKERRHFKVAEFIELMKETANDQFYNFYDEKVEKLYYYNHTTFGAPPTLMNLIERKGKMGRLVDAGALLKAIGNHGSDMIVPNVYLATGKSTSIDLARYFIDGESLNYSCTVANENIATTSVDKTILTINGIADGSTTVTIQAGSKSQTITITVRKNAGGSGWL
;
A
#
# COMPACT_ATOMS: atom_id res chain seq x y z
N SER A 1 1.99 -9.61 24.10
CA SER A 1 3.42 -9.55 23.73
C SER A 1 4.14 -10.85 24.10
N THR A 2 5.18 -11.18 23.36
CA THR A 2 6.04 -12.31 23.67
C THR A 2 6.93 -11.98 24.88
N ALA A 3 7.20 -12.96 25.73
CA ALA A 3 8.01 -12.84 26.91
C ALA A 3 8.80 -14.14 27.16
N ILE A 4 9.69 -14.11 28.13
CA ILE A 4 10.37 -15.31 28.65
C ILE A 4 9.96 -15.46 30.11
N LYS A 5 9.43 -16.63 30.48
CA LYS A 5 9.12 -16.99 31.84
C LYS A 5 9.83 -18.29 32.19
N ASN A 6 10.67 -18.28 33.23
CA ASN A 6 11.48 -19.42 33.64
C ASN A 6 12.36 -20.01 32.51
N GLY A 7 12.94 -19.13 31.67
CA GLY A 7 13.77 -19.55 30.53
C GLY A 7 13.02 -20.14 29.33
N GLN A 8 11.68 -20.13 29.34
CA GLN A 8 10.84 -20.64 28.26
C GLN A 8 10.05 -19.50 27.58
N PRO A 9 9.79 -19.61 26.25
CA PRO A 9 8.92 -18.68 25.57
C PRO A 9 7.55 -18.60 26.25
N ALA A 10 7.04 -17.40 26.44
CA ALA A 10 5.76 -17.15 27.10
C ALA A 10 5.08 -15.91 26.47
N TYR A 11 3.84 -15.66 26.89
CA TYR A 11 3.09 -14.46 26.56
C TYR A 11 2.83 -13.65 27.82
N ALA A 12 2.89 -12.33 27.68
CA ALA A 12 2.56 -11.40 28.76
C ALA A 12 1.65 -10.28 28.26
N TYR A 13 0.79 -9.82 29.13
CA TYR A 13 0.05 -8.56 28.91
C TYR A 13 1.03 -7.40 29.12
N MET A 14 1.10 -6.52 28.14
CA MET A 14 1.94 -5.33 28.18
C MET A 14 1.15 -4.18 27.59
N GLU A 15 1.34 -3.00 28.13
CA GLU A 15 0.72 -1.76 27.68
C GLU A 15 1.82 -0.73 27.35
N GLY A 16 1.52 0.16 26.41
CA GLY A 16 2.41 1.22 25.98
C GLY A 16 2.38 1.46 24.48
N THR A 17 2.95 2.57 24.06
CA THR A 17 3.07 2.96 22.64
C THR A 17 3.82 1.93 21.79
N SER A 18 4.80 1.25 22.40
CA SER A 18 5.54 0.17 21.74
C SER A 18 4.68 -1.05 21.41
N MET A 19 3.59 -1.28 22.13
CA MET A 19 2.61 -2.33 21.85
C MET A 19 1.55 -1.85 20.87
N ALA A 20 1.20 -0.56 20.88
CA ALA A 20 0.26 0.03 19.93
C ALA A 20 0.84 0.14 18.51
N CYS A 21 2.11 0.49 18.38
CA CYS A 21 2.78 0.68 17.11
C CYS A 21 2.65 -0.52 16.15
N PRO A 22 2.95 -1.77 16.54
CA PRO A 22 2.79 -2.93 15.65
C PRO A 22 1.34 -3.18 15.23
N HIS A 23 0.33 -2.82 16.04
CA HIS A 23 -1.07 -2.91 15.64
C HIS A 23 -1.39 -1.96 14.49
N VAL A 24 -0.94 -0.71 14.60
CA VAL A 24 -1.12 0.28 13.52
C VAL A 24 -0.37 -0.17 12.25
N SER A 25 0.86 -0.67 12.40
CA SER A 25 1.65 -1.20 11.29
C SER A 25 0.98 -2.42 10.63
N GLY A 26 0.39 -3.30 11.43
CA GLY A 26 -0.36 -4.45 10.94
C GLY A 26 -1.60 -4.05 10.16
N VAL A 27 -2.36 -3.06 10.63
CA VAL A 27 -3.52 -2.52 9.92
C VAL A 27 -3.09 -1.81 8.64
N ALA A 28 -1.98 -1.06 8.66
CA ALA A 28 -1.43 -0.45 7.46
C ALA A 28 -1.03 -1.49 6.41
N ALA A 29 -0.33 -2.56 6.82
CA ALA A 29 0.06 -3.64 5.93
C ALA A 29 -1.15 -4.36 5.32
N LEU A 30 -2.18 -4.62 6.13
CA LEU A 30 -3.45 -5.20 5.67
C LEU A 30 -4.13 -4.29 4.65
N GLY A 31 -4.20 -2.98 4.94
CA GLY A 31 -4.77 -1.98 4.04
C GLY A 31 -4.02 -1.91 2.71
N LEU A 32 -2.70 -1.86 2.73
CA LEU A 32 -1.88 -1.84 1.50
C LEU A 32 -2.03 -3.13 0.70
N SER A 33 -2.09 -4.29 1.36
CA SER A 33 -2.36 -5.57 0.68
C SER A 33 -3.73 -5.57 0.00
N HIS A 34 -4.74 -5.02 0.66
CA HIS A 34 -6.08 -4.86 0.08
C HIS A 34 -6.07 -3.86 -1.08
N ALA A 35 -5.35 -2.74 -0.95
CA ALA A 35 -5.21 -1.76 -2.02
C ALA A 35 -4.64 -2.39 -3.31
N VAL A 36 -3.62 -3.24 -3.20
CA VAL A 36 -3.07 -3.99 -4.35
C VAL A 36 -4.14 -4.89 -4.97
N LYS A 37 -4.93 -5.59 -4.17
CA LYS A 37 -6.03 -6.44 -4.65
C LYS A 37 -7.08 -5.61 -5.40
N GLU A 38 -7.41 -4.43 -4.90
CA GLU A 38 -8.35 -3.48 -5.52
C GLU A 38 -7.70 -2.63 -6.63
N ARG A 39 -6.44 -2.92 -6.99
CA ARG A 39 -5.67 -2.20 -8.02
C ARG A 39 -5.55 -0.70 -7.73
N ARG A 40 -5.43 -0.36 -6.45
CA ARG A 40 -5.32 1.02 -5.96
C ARG A 40 -3.89 1.33 -5.54
N HIS A 41 -3.38 2.45 -6.01
CA HIS A 41 -2.10 3.01 -5.58
C HIS A 41 -2.33 4.21 -4.68
N PHE A 42 -1.55 4.32 -3.63
CA PHE A 42 -1.58 5.44 -2.70
C PHE A 42 -0.18 6.02 -2.56
N LYS A 43 -0.10 7.35 -2.56
CA LYS A 43 1.08 8.01 -2.00
C LYS A 43 1.07 7.85 -0.50
N VAL A 44 2.25 7.84 0.12
CA VAL A 44 2.40 7.65 1.58
C VAL A 44 1.51 8.62 2.38
N ALA A 45 1.54 9.89 2.02
CA ALA A 45 0.73 10.91 2.69
C ALA A 45 -0.78 10.66 2.58
N GLU A 46 -1.27 10.30 1.38
CA GLU A 46 -2.67 9.99 1.13
C GLU A 46 -3.14 8.80 1.96
N PHE A 47 -2.31 7.76 2.05
CA PHE A 47 -2.64 6.56 2.83
C PHE A 47 -2.67 6.85 4.34
N ILE A 48 -1.73 7.65 4.85
CA ILE A 48 -1.71 8.08 6.24
C ILE A 48 -2.97 8.89 6.59
N GLU A 49 -3.36 9.83 5.73
CA GLU A 49 -4.59 10.62 5.96
C GLU A 49 -5.83 9.71 5.91
N LEU A 50 -5.92 8.78 4.96
CA LEU A 50 -7.02 7.82 4.91
C LEU A 50 -7.10 6.97 6.18
N MET A 51 -5.97 6.51 6.71
CA MET A 51 -5.93 5.79 8.00
C MET A 51 -6.42 6.65 9.16
N LYS A 52 -6.10 7.94 9.18
CA LYS A 52 -6.58 8.89 10.21
C LYS A 52 -8.06 9.18 10.07
N GLU A 53 -8.56 9.40 8.86
CA GLU A 53 -9.96 9.70 8.57
C GLU A 53 -10.87 8.52 8.93
N THR A 54 -10.42 7.29 8.66
CA THR A 54 -11.16 6.07 8.94
C THR A 54 -11.01 5.58 10.38
N ALA A 55 -10.14 6.19 11.18
CA ALA A 55 -9.95 5.82 12.57
C ALA A 55 -11.19 6.16 13.41
N ASN A 56 -11.50 5.26 14.37
CA ASN A 56 -12.69 5.32 15.17
C ASN A 56 -12.48 6.17 16.44
N ASP A 57 -13.35 7.13 16.68
CA ASP A 57 -13.32 7.96 17.88
C ASP A 57 -14.44 7.63 18.90
N GLN A 58 -15.29 6.67 18.56
CA GLN A 58 -16.39 6.28 19.46
C GLN A 58 -15.92 5.65 20.77
N PHE A 59 -14.66 5.18 20.83
CA PHE A 59 -14.13 4.65 22.07
C PHE A 59 -14.09 5.71 23.19
N TYR A 60 -13.97 6.99 22.85
CA TYR A 60 -14.06 8.08 23.83
C TYR A 60 -15.46 8.10 24.48
N ASN A 61 -16.50 7.97 23.66
CA ASN A 61 -17.89 7.94 24.15
C ASN A 61 -18.18 6.63 24.89
N PHE A 62 -17.66 5.50 24.39
CA PHE A 62 -17.83 4.20 25.05
C PHE A 62 -17.26 4.20 26.46
N TYR A 63 -16.06 4.72 26.65
CA TYR A 63 -15.42 4.75 27.97
C TYR A 63 -16.04 5.81 28.89
N ASP A 64 -16.55 6.89 28.35
CA ASP A 64 -17.26 7.91 29.12
C ASP A 64 -18.64 7.45 29.60
N GLU A 65 -19.37 6.70 28.75
CA GLU A 65 -20.72 6.24 29.04
C GLU A 65 -20.79 4.90 29.82
N LYS A 66 -19.84 3.99 29.54
CA LYS A 66 -19.89 2.60 30.04
C LYS A 66 -18.86 2.32 31.13
N VAL A 67 -17.72 2.96 31.09
CA VAL A 67 -16.62 2.82 32.05
C VAL A 67 -16.36 4.18 32.62
N GLU A 68 -17.09 4.51 33.68
CA GLU A 68 -17.06 5.84 34.31
C GLU A 68 -15.64 6.37 34.63
N LYS A 69 -14.63 5.50 34.66
CA LYS A 69 -13.28 5.86 35.07
C LYS A 69 -12.23 5.04 34.32
N LEU A 70 -11.44 5.67 33.51
CA LEU A 70 -10.20 5.11 32.97
C LEU A 70 -9.01 5.63 33.79
N TYR A 71 -8.12 4.74 34.20
CA TYR A 71 -6.94 5.05 34.98
C TYR A 71 -5.71 4.94 34.09
N TYR A 72 -4.75 5.85 34.23
CA TYR A 72 -3.42 5.68 33.72
C TYR A 72 -2.40 5.61 34.88
N TYR A 73 -1.33 4.89 34.65
CA TYR A 73 -0.25 4.79 35.62
C TYR A 73 0.81 5.86 35.32
N ASN A 74 1.18 6.61 36.34
CA ASN A 74 2.29 7.53 36.23
C ASN A 74 3.60 6.77 36.36
N HIS A 75 4.26 6.50 35.23
CA HIS A 75 5.51 5.76 35.21
C HIS A 75 6.73 6.58 35.69
N THR A 76 6.59 7.87 35.94
CA THR A 76 7.67 8.70 36.48
C THR A 76 7.91 8.48 37.96
N THR A 77 6.94 7.92 38.68
CA THR A 77 7.03 7.63 40.12
C THR A 77 6.65 6.19 40.38
N PHE A 78 7.64 5.34 40.61
CA PHE A 78 7.42 3.92 40.92
C PHE A 78 6.55 3.78 42.17
N GLY A 79 5.47 3.01 42.08
CA GLY A 79 4.54 2.80 43.18
C GLY A 79 3.50 3.89 43.41
N ALA A 80 3.45 4.92 42.56
CA ALA A 80 2.40 5.91 42.62
C ALA A 80 1.01 5.26 42.32
N PRO A 81 -0.05 5.68 43.00
CA PRO A 81 -1.39 5.20 42.69
C PRO A 81 -1.81 5.62 41.27
N PRO A 82 -2.64 4.81 40.59
CA PRO A 82 -3.14 5.18 39.28
C PRO A 82 -3.94 6.48 39.35
N THR A 83 -3.76 7.32 38.34
CA THR A 83 -4.49 8.59 38.21
C THR A 83 -5.70 8.41 37.32
N LEU A 84 -6.84 8.92 37.75
CA LEU A 84 -8.04 8.95 36.94
C LEU A 84 -7.83 9.81 35.70
N MET A 85 -8.17 9.28 34.54
CA MET A 85 -8.15 10.00 33.28
C MET A 85 -9.55 10.11 32.69
N ASN A 86 -10.00 11.34 32.47
CA ASN A 86 -11.20 11.60 31.71
C ASN A 86 -10.85 11.58 30.21
N LEU A 87 -11.29 10.55 29.50
CA LEU A 87 -10.97 10.38 28.08
C LEU A 87 -11.60 11.44 27.18
N ILE A 88 -12.81 11.89 27.50
CA ILE A 88 -13.50 12.88 26.66
C ILE A 88 -12.74 14.20 26.59
N GLU A 89 -12.08 14.60 27.68
CA GLU A 89 -11.22 15.79 27.71
C GLU A 89 -9.96 15.66 26.85
N ARG A 90 -9.62 14.42 26.47
CA ARG A 90 -8.48 14.11 25.62
C ARG A 90 -8.85 13.99 24.14
N LYS A 91 -10.14 13.99 23.79
CA LYS A 91 -10.61 13.99 22.41
C LYS A 91 -9.99 15.18 21.64
N GLY A 92 -9.37 14.88 20.50
CA GLY A 92 -8.62 15.87 19.72
C GLY A 92 -7.18 16.15 20.20
N LYS A 93 -6.80 15.70 21.40
CA LYS A 93 -5.42 15.81 21.94
C LYS A 93 -4.68 14.47 21.84
N MET A 94 -5.41 13.38 21.85
CA MET A 94 -4.93 12.02 21.55
C MET A 94 -5.47 11.59 20.19
N GLY A 95 -4.81 10.66 19.53
CA GLY A 95 -5.28 10.07 18.29
C GLY A 95 -6.57 9.25 18.49
N ARG A 96 -7.11 8.79 17.40
CA ARG A 96 -8.26 7.88 17.36
C ARG A 96 -7.79 6.43 17.38
N LEU A 97 -8.68 5.51 17.68
CA LEU A 97 -8.41 4.08 17.59
C LEU A 97 -8.39 3.65 16.12
N VAL A 98 -7.32 2.98 15.69
CA VAL A 98 -7.23 2.46 14.33
C VAL A 98 -8.36 1.47 14.05
N ASP A 99 -9.04 1.62 12.90
CA ASP A 99 -10.16 0.78 12.48
C ASP A 99 -9.85 0.12 11.13
N ALA A 100 -9.49 -1.17 11.19
CA ALA A 100 -9.16 -1.93 9.99
C ALA A 100 -10.36 -2.11 9.05
N GLY A 101 -11.56 -2.31 9.60
CA GLY A 101 -12.77 -2.51 8.80
C GLY A 101 -13.18 -1.27 8.03
N ALA A 102 -13.12 -0.10 8.68
CA ALA A 102 -13.39 1.19 8.05
C ALA A 102 -12.33 1.52 6.98
N LEU A 103 -11.06 1.27 7.27
CA LEU A 103 -9.97 1.47 6.30
C LEU A 103 -10.17 0.62 5.03
N LEU A 104 -10.43 -0.69 5.17
CA LEU A 104 -10.63 -1.58 4.02
C LEU A 104 -11.81 -1.14 3.16
N LYS A 105 -12.91 -0.72 3.77
CA LYS A 105 -14.07 -0.18 3.03
C LYS A 105 -13.74 1.10 2.27
N ALA A 106 -12.96 1.99 2.87
CA ALA A 106 -12.60 3.26 2.27
C ALA A 106 -11.64 3.09 1.08
N ILE A 107 -10.73 2.13 1.12
CA ILE A 107 -9.73 1.88 0.05
C ILE A 107 -10.40 1.70 -1.32
N GLY A 108 -11.55 1.02 -1.41
CA GLY A 108 -12.27 0.83 -2.66
C GLY A 108 -12.68 2.13 -3.38
N ASN A 109 -12.79 3.23 -2.65
CA ASN A 109 -13.22 4.54 -3.17
C ASN A 109 -12.10 5.58 -3.25
N HIS A 110 -10.88 5.23 -2.84
CA HIS A 110 -9.74 6.14 -2.75
C HIS A 110 -8.54 5.59 -3.53
N GLY A 111 -7.49 6.41 -3.64
CA GLY A 111 -6.28 6.05 -4.36
C GLY A 111 -6.40 6.26 -5.88
N SER A 112 -5.32 5.93 -6.58
CA SER A 112 -5.18 6.04 -8.04
C SER A 112 -4.90 4.67 -8.67
N ASP A 113 -4.83 4.63 -9.99
CA ASP A 113 -4.38 3.43 -10.71
C ASP A 113 -2.95 3.05 -10.31
N MET A 114 -2.65 1.75 -10.37
CA MET A 114 -1.29 1.25 -10.17
C MET A 114 -0.37 1.74 -11.29
N ILE A 115 0.92 1.92 -10.97
CA ILE A 115 1.91 2.34 -11.95
C ILE A 115 2.37 1.13 -12.76
N VAL A 116 2.22 1.20 -14.08
CA VAL A 116 2.78 0.19 -15.00
C VAL A 116 4.30 0.31 -14.99
N PRO A 117 5.06 -0.77 -14.73
CA PRO A 117 6.49 -0.69 -14.61
C PRO A 117 7.19 -0.44 -15.93
N ASN A 118 8.36 0.22 -15.89
CA ASN A 118 9.26 0.27 -17.02
C ASN A 118 9.76 -1.14 -17.39
N VAL A 119 10.08 -1.34 -18.66
CA VAL A 119 10.44 -2.65 -19.19
C VAL A 119 11.89 -2.64 -19.69
N TYR A 120 12.61 -3.70 -19.36
CA TYR A 120 13.95 -3.96 -19.81
C TYR A 120 13.99 -5.29 -20.57
N LEU A 121 14.46 -5.26 -21.82
CA LEU A 121 14.49 -6.42 -22.72
C LEU A 121 15.87 -6.58 -23.36
N ALA A 122 16.20 -7.82 -23.73
CA ALA A 122 17.25 -8.06 -24.71
C ALA A 122 16.71 -7.91 -26.14
N THR A 123 17.56 -7.50 -27.06
CA THR A 123 17.24 -7.46 -28.50
C THR A 123 16.74 -8.84 -28.97
N GLY A 124 15.64 -8.88 -29.70
CA GLY A 124 15.00 -10.08 -30.21
C GLY A 124 14.20 -10.86 -29.13
N LYS A 125 14.02 -10.31 -27.93
CA LYS A 125 13.19 -10.91 -26.89
C LYS A 125 11.87 -10.15 -26.75
N SER A 126 10.87 -10.87 -26.22
CA SER A 126 9.53 -10.35 -25.97
C SER A 126 9.15 -10.53 -24.51
N THR A 127 8.28 -9.68 -24.02
CA THR A 127 7.60 -9.83 -22.71
C THR A 127 6.15 -9.42 -22.83
N SER A 128 5.35 -9.86 -21.87
CA SER A 128 3.92 -9.51 -21.82
C SER A 128 3.55 -8.96 -20.45
N ILE A 129 2.67 -7.97 -20.42
CA ILE A 129 2.13 -7.34 -19.23
C ILE A 129 0.62 -7.42 -19.30
N ASP A 130 -0.01 -7.93 -18.25
CA ASP A 130 -1.46 -7.86 -18.08
C ASP A 130 -1.83 -6.48 -17.52
N LEU A 131 -2.29 -5.59 -18.39
CA LEU A 131 -2.65 -4.20 -18.07
C LEU A 131 -3.82 -4.12 -17.10
N ALA A 132 -4.71 -5.12 -17.10
CA ALA A 132 -5.85 -5.12 -16.17
C ALA A 132 -5.43 -5.10 -14.70
N ARG A 133 -4.20 -5.49 -14.37
CA ARG A 133 -3.66 -5.45 -13.01
C ARG A 133 -3.27 -4.06 -12.53
N TYR A 134 -3.15 -3.10 -13.44
CA TYR A 134 -2.63 -1.78 -13.13
C TYR A 134 -3.69 -0.68 -13.14
N PHE A 135 -4.83 -0.93 -13.75
CA PHE A 135 -5.92 0.04 -13.83
C PHE A 135 -7.12 -0.41 -13.01
N ILE A 136 -7.75 0.54 -12.33
CA ILE A 136 -9.03 0.34 -11.66
C ILE A 136 -10.06 -0.03 -12.74
N ASP A 137 -10.86 -1.07 -12.49
CA ASP A 137 -11.80 -1.66 -13.44
C ASP A 137 -11.14 -2.17 -14.73
N GLY A 138 -9.86 -2.50 -14.65
CA GLY A 138 -8.99 -2.81 -15.78
C GLY A 138 -9.52 -3.88 -16.73
N GLU A 139 -10.30 -4.86 -16.26
CA GLU A 139 -10.86 -5.92 -17.11
C GLU A 139 -11.96 -5.43 -18.07
N SER A 140 -12.60 -4.30 -17.73
CA SER A 140 -13.66 -3.68 -18.54
C SER A 140 -13.16 -2.57 -19.46
N LEU A 141 -11.86 -2.20 -19.37
CA LEU A 141 -11.30 -1.13 -20.18
C LEU A 141 -10.84 -1.62 -21.55
N ASN A 142 -10.95 -0.75 -22.54
CA ASN A 142 -10.31 -0.94 -23.84
C ASN A 142 -8.90 -0.36 -23.80
N TYR A 143 -7.92 -1.15 -24.27
CA TYR A 143 -6.52 -0.77 -24.29
C TYR A 143 -6.01 -0.51 -25.69
N SER A 144 -5.16 0.50 -25.83
CA SER A 144 -4.32 0.71 -27.01
C SER A 144 -2.96 1.24 -26.57
N CYS A 145 -1.95 1.03 -27.40
CA CYS A 145 -0.59 1.44 -27.12
C CYS A 145 0.03 2.12 -28.33
N THR A 146 0.80 3.18 -28.08
CA THR A 146 1.57 3.88 -29.10
C THR A 146 3.04 3.92 -28.70
N VAL A 147 3.91 3.48 -29.58
CA VAL A 147 5.37 3.49 -29.39
C VAL A 147 5.94 4.72 -30.04
N ALA A 148 6.84 5.42 -29.35
CA ALA A 148 7.48 6.62 -29.90
C ALA A 148 8.53 6.30 -30.98
N ASN A 149 9.22 5.15 -30.88
CA ASN A 149 10.19 4.69 -31.88
C ASN A 149 10.10 3.18 -32.08
N GLU A 150 9.45 2.77 -33.14
CA GLU A 150 9.22 1.37 -33.49
C GLU A 150 10.49 0.63 -33.95
N ASN A 151 11.55 1.35 -34.31
CA ASN A 151 12.84 0.74 -34.65
C ASN A 151 13.54 0.16 -33.39
N ILE A 152 13.17 0.60 -32.20
CA ILE A 152 13.74 0.12 -30.92
C ILE A 152 12.86 -0.97 -30.34
N ALA A 153 11.55 -0.79 -30.32
CA ALA A 153 10.58 -1.77 -29.81
C ALA A 153 9.24 -1.64 -30.53
N THR A 154 8.54 -2.75 -30.67
CA THR A 154 7.14 -2.77 -31.14
C THR A 154 6.23 -3.32 -30.05
N THR A 155 4.95 -2.95 -30.12
CA THR A 155 3.93 -3.41 -29.17
C THR A 155 2.70 -3.93 -29.90
N SER A 156 2.03 -4.89 -29.28
CA SER A 156 0.70 -5.32 -29.67
C SER A 156 -0.15 -5.50 -28.40
N VAL A 157 -1.44 -5.22 -28.52
CA VAL A 157 -2.39 -5.41 -27.44
C VAL A 157 -3.46 -6.40 -27.87
N ASP A 158 -3.65 -7.45 -27.08
CA ASP A 158 -4.76 -8.38 -27.21
C ASP A 158 -5.56 -8.36 -25.91
N LYS A 159 -6.76 -7.79 -25.97
CA LYS A 159 -7.61 -7.53 -24.81
C LYS A 159 -6.86 -6.71 -23.72
N THR A 160 -6.46 -7.38 -22.65
CA THR A 160 -5.71 -6.76 -21.53
C THR A 160 -4.20 -7.00 -21.59
N ILE A 161 -3.74 -7.83 -22.52
CA ILE A 161 -2.35 -8.27 -22.60
C ILE A 161 -1.57 -7.36 -23.56
N LEU A 162 -0.65 -6.59 -23.04
CA LEU A 162 0.34 -5.84 -23.79
C LEU A 162 1.56 -6.74 -24.03
N THR A 163 1.87 -7.03 -25.27
CA THR A 163 3.11 -7.70 -25.68
C THR A 163 4.08 -6.68 -26.24
N ILE A 164 5.34 -6.73 -25.79
CA ILE A 164 6.42 -5.83 -26.16
C ILE A 164 7.55 -6.66 -26.76
N ASN A 165 8.01 -6.28 -27.96
CA ASN A 165 9.11 -6.92 -28.65
C ASN A 165 10.30 -5.96 -28.77
N GLY A 166 11.47 -6.36 -28.28
CA GLY A 166 12.71 -5.60 -28.44
C GLY A 166 13.33 -5.81 -29.81
N ILE A 167 13.48 -4.74 -30.58
CA ILE A 167 13.99 -4.79 -31.97
C ILE A 167 15.50 -4.45 -32.04
N ALA A 168 15.89 -3.30 -31.51
CA ALA A 168 17.26 -2.81 -31.55
C ALA A 168 17.66 -2.16 -30.22
N ASP A 169 18.97 -2.07 -29.98
CA ASP A 169 19.52 -1.42 -28.77
C ASP A 169 19.12 0.06 -28.74
N GLY A 170 18.61 0.48 -27.59
CA GLY A 170 18.14 1.83 -27.34
C GLY A 170 17.05 1.91 -26.26
N SER A 171 16.48 3.10 -26.12
CA SER A 171 15.34 3.34 -25.24
C SER A 171 14.25 4.08 -26.01
N THR A 172 13.00 3.69 -25.77
CA THR A 172 11.81 4.34 -26.34
C THR A 172 10.72 4.41 -25.29
N THR A 173 9.73 5.23 -25.51
CA THR A 173 8.54 5.31 -24.63
C THR A 173 7.35 4.66 -25.29
N VAL A 174 6.47 4.09 -24.47
CA VAL A 174 5.18 3.57 -24.87
C VAL A 174 4.11 4.26 -24.06
N THR A 175 3.18 4.88 -24.75
CA THR A 175 1.97 5.43 -24.15
C THR A 175 0.89 4.39 -24.21
N ILE A 176 0.40 4.00 -23.04
CA ILE A 176 -0.69 3.04 -22.83
C ILE A 176 -1.95 3.86 -22.60
N GLN A 177 -2.96 3.65 -23.41
CA GLN A 177 -4.29 4.23 -23.26
C GLN A 177 -5.22 3.16 -22.69
N ALA A 178 -5.96 3.49 -21.63
CA ALA A 178 -6.91 2.60 -20.94
C ALA A 178 -8.24 3.36 -20.75
N GLY A 179 -9.13 3.31 -21.75
CA GLY A 179 -10.31 4.15 -21.79
C GLY A 179 -9.92 5.63 -21.82
N SER A 180 -10.37 6.42 -20.82
CA SER A 180 -10.00 7.83 -20.66
C SER A 180 -8.68 8.08 -19.94
N LYS A 181 -8.03 7.02 -19.40
CA LYS A 181 -6.80 7.07 -18.62
C LYS A 181 -5.59 6.81 -19.52
N SER A 182 -4.42 7.33 -19.13
CA SER A 182 -3.19 7.16 -19.87
C SER A 182 -1.99 7.05 -18.95
N GLN A 183 -1.07 6.15 -19.28
CA GLN A 183 0.24 6.03 -18.62
C GLN A 183 1.33 5.88 -19.66
N THR A 184 2.50 6.45 -19.40
CA THR A 184 3.68 6.30 -20.27
C THR A 184 4.75 5.55 -19.52
N ILE A 185 5.29 4.51 -20.15
CA ILE A 185 6.40 3.70 -19.64
C ILE A 185 7.60 3.82 -20.54
N THR A 186 8.78 3.58 -19.99
CA THR A 186 10.04 3.49 -20.75
C THR A 186 10.35 2.03 -21.04
N ILE A 187 10.66 1.73 -22.29
CA ILE A 187 11.21 0.44 -22.73
C ILE A 187 12.68 0.65 -23.05
N THR A 188 13.54 -0.13 -22.42
CA THR A 188 14.98 -0.15 -22.70
C THR A 188 15.33 -1.51 -23.26
N VAL A 189 15.83 -1.52 -24.49
CA VAL A 189 16.32 -2.71 -25.17
C VAL A 189 17.84 -2.68 -25.16
N ARG A 190 18.47 -3.78 -24.79
CA ARG A 190 19.93 -3.94 -24.78
C ARG A 190 20.35 -5.14 -25.59
N LYS A 191 21.38 -4.96 -26.39
CA LYS A 191 22.03 -6.06 -27.08
C LYS A 191 22.58 -7.03 -26.03
N ASN A 192 22.22 -8.31 -26.15
CA ASN A 192 22.83 -9.33 -25.30
C ASN A 192 24.33 -9.37 -25.62
N ALA A 193 25.16 -8.74 -24.84
CA ALA A 193 26.57 -9.03 -24.83
C ALA A 193 26.71 -10.47 -24.29
N GLY A 194 26.99 -11.42 -25.16
CA GLY A 194 27.23 -12.81 -24.78
C GLY A 194 28.39 -12.89 -23.79
N GLY A 195 28.10 -12.85 -22.54
CA GLY A 195 29.02 -12.90 -21.42
C GLY A 195 28.23 -13.13 -20.13
N SER A 196 28.52 -14.22 -19.46
CA SER A 196 28.07 -14.55 -18.12
C SER A 196 28.31 -13.37 -17.17
N GLY A 197 27.28 -12.67 -16.80
CA GLY A 197 27.43 -11.62 -15.81
C GLY A 197 26.12 -10.97 -15.41
N TRP A 198 25.68 -11.28 -14.22
CA TRP A 198 24.77 -10.55 -13.35
C TRP A 198 23.31 -10.40 -13.83
N LEU A 199 22.53 -11.39 -13.48
CA LEU A 199 21.19 -11.21 -12.92
C LEU A 199 21.24 -11.59 -11.47
#